data_d9496cc5481d55a2fb6811e1fa1950b8
#
_entry.id   d9496cc5481d55a2fb6811e1fa1950b8
#
_cell.length_a   1.000
_cell.length_b   1.000
_cell.length_c   1.000
_cell.angle_alpha   90.00
_cell.angle_beta   90.00
_cell.angle_gamma   90.00
#
_symmetry.space_group_name_H-M   'P 1'
#
loop_
_entity.id
_entity.type
_entity.pdbx_description
1 polymer ?
#
loop_
_entity_poly.entity_id
_entity_poly.type
_entity_poly.pdbx_seq_one_letter_code
_entity_poly.pdbx_strand_id
1 'polypeptide(L)'
;TLRKTGYYEMPKKLSATEQLRLQNQAILEVDEKVEAVNQDLQQFKQDMPILGIEEDRITNAVKKKGVQCLGGKNSNAYKDHSLRQRLYRDIYRELYRQFGVSTYKAIKRSQCDIAVSIIGGYEPPLILAEQISDCNAQMNISQEVA
;
A
#
# COMPACT_ATOMS: atom_id res chain seq x y z
N THR A 1 -42.06 -53.33 -33.29
CA THR A 1 -41.80 -52.97 -33.13
C THR A 1 -41.41 -51.97 -32.63
N LEU A 2 -41.25 -51.79 -31.88
CA LEU A 2 -40.90 -50.89 -31.36
C LEU A 2 -40.05 -50.42 -31.75
N ARG A 3 -39.74 -50.91 -32.32
CA ARG A 3 -39.06 -50.57 -32.69
C ARG A 3 -39.11 -49.81 -33.43
N LYS A 4 -39.66 -49.65 -33.82
CA LYS A 4 -39.71 -48.91 -34.49
C LYS A 4 -39.94 -47.86 -34.14
N THR A 5 -40.16 -47.64 -33.60
CA THR A 5 -40.36 -46.61 -33.30
C THR A 5 -39.91 -46.16 -32.43
N GLY A 6 -39.70 -46.60 -32.07
CA GLY A 6 -39.29 -46.24 -31.38
C GLY A 6 -38.66 -45.81 -31.21
N TYR A 7 -39.10 -46.09 -31.35
CA TYR A 7 -38.19 -45.56 -31.87
C TYR A 7 -37.46 -44.63 -31.06
N TYR A 8 -36.49 -45.05 -30.78
CA TYR A 8 -35.60 -44.31 -30.01
C TYR A 8 -34.71 -43.53 -30.92
N GLU A 9 -34.94 -42.30 -30.90
CA GLU A 9 -34.17 -41.46 -31.71
C GLU A 9 -32.89 -41.16 -31.01
N MET A 10 -31.81 -41.66 -31.51
CA MET A 10 -30.51 -41.29 -30.95
C MET A 10 -30.27 -39.82 -31.19
N PRO A 11 -29.73 -39.13 -30.19
CA PRO A 11 -29.32 -37.75 -30.39
C PRO A 11 -28.42 -37.65 -31.62
N LYS A 12 -28.70 -36.69 -32.46
CA LYS A 12 -27.85 -36.42 -33.60
C LYS A 12 -26.42 -36.23 -33.14
N LYS A 13 -25.52 -36.93 -33.77
CA LYS A 13 -24.13 -36.64 -33.60
C LYS A 13 -23.85 -35.27 -34.18
N LEU A 14 -23.21 -34.43 -33.40
CA LEU A 14 -22.76 -33.14 -33.86
C LEU A 14 -21.66 -33.34 -34.92
N SER A 15 -21.63 -32.50 -35.94
CA SER A 15 -20.55 -32.48 -36.90
C SER A 15 -19.27 -32.14 -36.23
N ALA A 16 -18.13 -32.45 -36.82
CA ALA A 16 -16.82 -32.10 -36.32
C ALA A 16 -16.71 -30.58 -36.10
N THR A 17 -17.27 -29.80 -37.01
CA THR A 17 -17.28 -28.34 -36.90
C THR A 17 -18.09 -27.84 -35.73
N GLU A 18 -19.27 -28.45 -35.52
CA GLU A 18 -20.13 -28.10 -34.38
C GLU A 18 -19.50 -28.48 -33.06
N GLN A 19 -18.86 -29.64 -32.96
CA GLN A 19 -18.14 -30.06 -31.77
C GLN A 19 -17.00 -29.10 -31.46
N LEU A 20 -16.24 -28.71 -32.46
CA LEU A 20 -15.15 -27.76 -32.31
C LEU A 20 -15.65 -26.40 -31.85
N ARG A 21 -16.77 -25.93 -32.38
CA ARG A 21 -17.38 -24.67 -31.98
C ARG A 21 -17.80 -24.69 -30.52
N LEU A 22 -18.44 -25.78 -30.08
CA LEU A 22 -18.84 -25.95 -28.69
C LEU A 22 -17.65 -26.03 -27.77
N GLN A 23 -16.59 -26.72 -28.14
CA GLN A 23 -15.36 -26.79 -27.36
C GLN A 23 -14.69 -25.43 -27.26
N ASN A 24 -14.61 -24.67 -28.31
CA ASN A 24 -14.04 -23.33 -28.30
C ASN A 24 -14.87 -22.38 -27.42
N GLN A 25 -16.19 -22.49 -27.49
CA GLN A 25 -17.07 -21.70 -26.62
C GLN A 25 -16.85 -22.03 -25.14
N ALA A 26 -16.74 -23.32 -24.82
CA ALA A 26 -16.47 -23.75 -23.46
C ALA A 26 -15.11 -23.24 -22.95
N ILE A 27 -14.07 -23.26 -23.80
CA ILE A 27 -12.76 -22.72 -23.47
C ILE A 27 -12.84 -21.22 -23.20
N LEU A 28 -13.54 -20.47 -24.04
CA LEU A 28 -13.71 -19.03 -23.86
C LEU A 28 -14.43 -18.72 -22.54
N GLU A 29 -15.47 -19.48 -22.19
CA GLU A 29 -16.17 -19.30 -20.93
C GLU A 29 -15.27 -19.57 -19.73
N VAL A 30 -14.41 -20.58 -19.79
CA VAL A 30 -13.46 -20.90 -18.73
C VAL A 30 -12.43 -19.78 -18.62
N ASP A 31 -11.91 -19.27 -19.73
CA ASP A 31 -10.96 -18.16 -19.74
C ASP A 31 -11.55 -16.90 -19.11
N GLU A 32 -12.79 -16.58 -19.44
CA GLU A 32 -13.49 -15.45 -18.83
C GLU A 32 -13.66 -15.62 -17.31
N LYS A 33 -13.97 -16.81 -16.85
CA LYS A 33 -14.09 -17.11 -15.42
C LYS A 33 -12.77 -17.02 -14.71
N VAL A 34 -11.69 -17.54 -15.32
CA VAL A 34 -10.33 -17.45 -14.76
C VAL A 34 -9.89 -15.99 -14.66
N GLU A 35 -10.16 -15.19 -15.68
CA GLU A 35 -9.83 -13.78 -15.66
C GLU A 35 -10.60 -13.03 -14.56
N ALA A 36 -11.89 -13.32 -14.39
CA ALA A 36 -12.69 -12.73 -13.33
C ALA A 36 -12.14 -13.09 -11.93
N VAL A 37 -11.75 -14.35 -11.73
CA VAL A 37 -11.13 -14.79 -10.48
C VAL A 37 -9.79 -14.10 -10.25
N ASN A 38 -8.98 -13.94 -11.28
CA ASN A 38 -7.70 -13.23 -11.19
C ASN A 38 -7.91 -11.75 -10.82
N GLN A 39 -8.91 -11.10 -11.42
CA GLN A 39 -9.25 -9.71 -11.09
C GLN A 39 -9.71 -9.58 -9.64
N ASP A 40 -10.57 -10.49 -9.18
CA ASP A 40 -11.04 -10.52 -7.79
C ASP A 40 -9.87 -10.73 -6.82
N LEU A 41 -8.95 -11.62 -7.16
CA LEU A 41 -7.77 -11.89 -6.35
C LEU A 41 -6.85 -10.66 -6.28
N GLN A 42 -6.63 -9.98 -7.40
CA GLN A 42 -5.83 -8.77 -7.44
C GLN A 42 -6.47 -7.66 -6.60
N GLN A 43 -7.78 -7.48 -6.71
CA GLN A 43 -8.52 -6.51 -5.90
C GLN A 43 -8.42 -6.85 -4.41
N PHE A 44 -8.59 -8.12 -4.06
CA PHE A 44 -8.45 -8.59 -2.69
C PHE A 44 -7.06 -8.29 -2.13
N LYS A 45 -6.00 -8.55 -2.89
CA LYS A 45 -4.62 -8.26 -2.48
C LYS A 45 -4.38 -6.78 -2.26
N GLN A 46 -4.95 -5.93 -3.13
CA GLN A 46 -4.81 -4.49 -3.02
C GLN A 46 -5.56 -3.91 -1.83
N ASP A 47 -6.68 -4.51 -1.46
CA ASP A 47 -7.50 -4.07 -0.33
C ASP A 47 -7.04 -4.64 1.00
N MET A 48 -6.12 -5.61 0.99
CA MET A 48 -5.56 -6.15 2.22
C MET A 48 -4.78 -5.07 2.99
N PRO A 49 -4.77 -5.15 4.33
CA PRO A 49 -3.87 -4.32 5.13
C PRO A 49 -2.42 -4.52 4.70
N ILE A 50 -1.58 -3.52 4.92
CA ILE A 50 -0.16 -3.60 4.59
C ILE A 50 0.48 -4.78 5.31
N LEU A 51 1.40 -5.44 4.61
CA LEU A 51 2.21 -6.54 5.14
C LEU A 51 3.60 -6.03 5.50
N GLY A 52 4.44 -6.92 6.02
CA GLY A 52 5.74 -6.57 6.56
C GLY A 52 6.61 -5.70 5.66
N ILE A 53 6.63 -5.95 4.35
CA ILE A 53 7.43 -5.17 3.40
C ILE A 53 6.91 -3.74 3.28
N GLU A 54 5.60 -3.57 3.16
CA GLU A 54 4.96 -2.26 3.06
C GLU A 54 5.05 -1.49 4.39
N GLU A 55 4.93 -2.21 5.50
CA GLU A 55 5.15 -1.65 6.83
C GLU A 55 6.55 -1.07 6.96
N ASP A 56 7.56 -1.82 6.52
CA ASP A 56 8.96 -1.38 6.54
C ASP A 56 9.17 -0.17 5.63
N ARG A 57 8.54 -0.13 4.48
CA ARG A 57 8.61 1.02 3.58
C ARG A 57 8.10 2.29 4.26
N ILE A 58 6.96 2.20 4.94
CA ILE A 58 6.38 3.34 5.66
C ILE A 58 7.27 3.74 6.83
N THR A 59 7.71 2.78 7.63
CA THR A 59 8.59 3.04 8.77
C THR A 59 9.91 3.68 8.34
N ASN A 60 10.52 3.16 7.29
CA ASN A 60 11.77 3.70 6.75
C ASN A 60 11.58 5.10 6.17
N ALA A 61 10.44 5.35 5.50
CA ALA A 61 10.12 6.67 5.00
C ALA A 61 9.96 7.68 6.14
N VAL A 62 9.31 7.30 7.23
CA VAL A 62 9.16 8.14 8.42
C VAL A 62 10.52 8.43 9.05
N LYS A 63 11.36 7.42 9.21
CA LYS A 63 12.71 7.59 9.76
C LYS A 63 13.55 8.53 8.91
N LYS A 64 13.54 8.31 7.61
CA LYS A 64 14.29 9.14 6.66
C LYS A 64 13.82 10.59 6.71
N LYS A 65 12.51 10.81 6.70
CA LYS A 65 11.93 12.15 6.78
C LYS A 65 12.24 12.82 8.11
N GLY A 66 12.16 12.07 9.21
CA GLY A 66 12.48 12.57 10.53
C GLY A 66 13.92 13.03 10.62
N VAL A 67 14.87 12.25 10.15
CA VAL A 67 16.29 12.62 10.09
C VAL A 67 16.47 13.89 9.28
N GLN A 68 15.82 13.98 8.13
CA GLN A 68 15.91 15.16 7.26
C GLN A 68 15.36 16.41 7.95
N CYS A 69 14.20 16.31 8.58
CA CYS A 69 13.57 17.45 9.29
C CYS A 69 14.40 17.91 10.50
N LEU A 70 15.05 16.98 11.18
CA LEU A 70 15.87 17.29 12.36
C LEU A 70 17.25 17.86 12.02
N GLY A 71 17.66 17.81 10.76
CA GLY A 71 18.94 18.35 10.31
C GLY A 71 20.05 17.33 10.20
N GLY A 72 19.72 16.03 10.19
CA GLY A 72 20.68 14.95 10.07
C GLY A 72 20.90 14.20 11.39
N LYS A 73 21.50 13.02 11.31
CA LYS A 73 21.76 12.17 12.49
C LYS A 73 22.73 12.79 13.49
N ASN A 74 23.56 13.70 13.05
CA ASN A 74 24.54 14.34 13.92
C ASN A 74 24.01 15.66 14.52
N SER A 75 22.81 16.07 14.16
CA SER A 75 22.21 17.28 14.69
C SER A 75 21.81 17.15 16.15
N ASN A 76 21.73 18.27 16.84
CA ASN A 76 21.28 18.30 18.23
C ASN A 76 19.83 17.92 18.38
N ALA A 77 19.00 18.36 17.46
CA ALA A 77 17.59 18.02 17.45
C ALA A 77 17.39 16.51 17.31
N TYR A 78 18.20 15.83 16.52
CA TYR A 78 18.13 14.38 16.41
C TYR A 78 18.54 13.68 17.71
N LYS A 79 19.53 14.22 18.39
CA LYS A 79 20.03 13.67 19.67
C LYS A 79 19.05 13.94 20.82
N ASP A 80 18.21 14.94 20.70
CA ASP A 80 17.14 15.19 21.67
C ASP A 80 16.02 14.18 21.49
N HIS A 81 15.99 13.19 22.36
CA HIS A 81 15.02 12.10 22.30
C HIS A 81 13.57 12.61 22.33
N SER A 82 13.27 13.56 23.21
CA SER A 82 11.92 14.11 23.34
C SER A 82 11.45 14.81 22.06
N LEU A 83 12.30 15.63 21.48
CA LEU A 83 12.02 16.38 20.26
C LEU A 83 11.85 15.43 19.09
N ARG A 84 12.73 14.46 18.95
CA ARG A 84 12.67 13.44 17.91
C ARG A 84 11.38 12.63 17.99
N GLN A 85 10.98 12.21 19.19
CA GLN A 85 9.73 11.47 19.40
C GLN A 85 8.50 12.30 19.04
N ARG A 86 8.49 13.57 19.37
CA ARG A 86 7.39 14.48 18.99
C ARG A 86 7.28 14.63 17.50
N LEU A 87 8.42 14.73 16.79
CA LEU A 87 8.41 14.84 15.35
C LEU A 87 7.87 13.56 14.69
N TYR A 88 8.36 12.39 15.11
CA TYR A 88 7.86 11.11 14.58
C TYR A 88 6.37 10.95 14.83
N ARG A 89 5.91 11.30 16.01
CA ARG A 89 4.49 11.23 16.36
C ARG A 89 3.65 12.14 15.48
N ASP A 90 4.16 13.31 15.15
CA ASP A 90 3.47 14.25 14.29
C ASP A 90 3.41 13.77 12.84
N ILE A 91 4.48 13.17 12.34
CA ILE A 91 4.49 12.56 10.99
C ILE A 91 3.42 11.48 10.90
N TYR A 92 3.34 10.58 11.88
CA TYR A 92 2.31 9.53 11.89
C TYR A 92 0.90 10.11 12.02
N ARG A 93 0.74 11.16 12.82
CA ARG A 93 -0.56 11.82 12.98
C ARG A 93 -1.03 12.43 11.66
N GLU A 94 -0.15 13.05 10.92
CA GLU A 94 -0.48 13.58 9.58
C GLU A 94 -0.86 12.47 8.63
N LEU A 95 -0.11 11.37 8.63
CA LEU A 95 -0.42 10.21 7.80
C LEU A 95 -1.80 9.65 8.12
N TYR A 96 -2.12 9.49 9.40
CA TYR A 96 -3.43 8.97 9.84
C TYR A 96 -4.56 9.92 9.46
N ARG A 97 -4.34 11.21 9.56
CA ARG A 97 -5.32 12.22 9.18
C ARG A 97 -5.65 12.13 7.68
N GLN A 98 -4.66 11.95 6.85
CA GLN A 98 -4.83 11.86 5.39
C GLN A 98 -5.63 10.62 4.98
N PHE A 99 -5.45 9.52 5.67
CA PHE A 99 -6.16 8.27 5.36
C PHE A 99 -7.41 8.04 6.23
N GLY A 100 -7.67 8.89 7.21
CA GLY A 100 -8.81 8.71 8.11
C GLY A 100 -8.71 7.46 8.96
N VAL A 101 -7.50 7.04 9.32
CA VAL A 101 -7.25 5.83 10.12
C VAL A 101 -6.59 6.20 11.44
N SER A 102 -6.61 5.28 12.41
CA SER A 102 -6.00 5.48 13.72
C SER A 102 -4.64 4.78 13.86
N THR A 103 -4.25 3.96 12.90
CA THR A 103 -2.97 3.26 12.89
C THR A 103 -2.51 3.03 11.45
N TYR A 104 -1.19 3.07 11.23
CA TYR A 104 -0.64 2.82 9.90
C TYR A 104 -0.93 1.40 9.39
N LYS A 105 -1.19 0.46 10.29
CA LYS A 105 -1.54 -0.92 9.93
C LYS A 105 -2.90 -1.02 9.24
N ALA A 106 -3.75 -0.01 9.36
CA ALA A 106 -5.04 0.03 8.69
C ALA A 106 -4.94 0.58 7.25
N ILE A 107 -3.77 1.03 6.82
CA ILE A 107 -3.54 1.51 5.47
C ILE A 107 -3.51 0.29 4.53
N LYS A 108 -4.20 0.39 3.40
CA LYS A 108 -4.24 -0.68 2.41
C LYS A 108 -2.95 -0.75 1.61
N ARG A 109 -2.60 -1.94 1.13
CA ARG A 109 -1.39 -2.15 0.32
C ARG A 109 -1.36 -1.25 -0.92
N SER A 110 -2.50 -1.05 -1.58
CA SER A 110 -2.63 -0.16 -2.73
C SER A 110 -2.34 1.31 -2.40
N GLN A 111 -2.42 1.69 -1.13
CA GLN A 111 -2.19 3.06 -0.66
C GLN A 111 -0.77 3.30 -0.15
N CYS A 112 0.08 2.28 -0.15
CA CYS A 112 1.43 2.37 0.40
C CYS A 112 2.27 3.45 -0.32
N ASP A 113 2.21 3.51 -1.64
CA ASP A 113 2.96 4.51 -2.41
C ASP A 113 2.48 5.93 -2.11
N ILE A 114 1.17 6.10 -1.94
CA ILE A 114 0.57 7.38 -1.55
C ILE A 114 1.04 7.75 -0.14
N ALA A 115 1.06 6.79 0.78
CA ALA A 115 1.54 7.01 2.14
C ALA A 115 3.00 7.48 2.16
N VAL A 116 3.87 6.83 1.41
CA VAL A 116 5.28 7.22 1.29
C VAL A 116 5.41 8.62 0.70
N SER A 117 4.58 8.96 -0.28
CA SER A 117 4.55 10.30 -0.89
C SER A 117 4.10 11.37 0.11
N ILE A 118 3.09 11.08 0.92
CA ILE A 118 2.61 11.99 1.97
C ILE A 118 3.73 12.24 3.00
N ILE A 119 4.41 11.19 3.42
CA ILE A 119 5.54 11.30 4.35
C ILE A 119 6.65 12.15 3.73
N GLY A 120 6.97 11.92 2.47
CA GLY A 120 7.99 12.70 1.76
C GLY A 120 7.67 14.17 1.64
N GLY A 121 6.39 14.52 1.55
CA GLY A 121 5.93 15.92 1.50
C GLY A 121 5.62 16.54 2.87
N TYR A 122 5.85 15.83 3.96
CA TYR A 122 5.58 16.33 5.30
C TYR A 122 6.45 17.53 5.64
N GLU A 123 5.83 18.53 6.25
CA GLU A 123 6.51 19.69 6.81
C GLU A 123 6.14 19.85 8.29
N PRO A 124 7.10 20.06 9.19
CA PRO A 124 6.78 20.27 10.61
C PRO A 124 5.94 21.51 10.80
N PRO A 125 5.00 21.50 11.77
CA PRO A 125 4.30 22.73 12.18
C PRO A 125 5.30 23.79 12.63
N LEU A 126 4.91 25.05 12.52
CA LEU A 126 5.78 26.18 12.81
C LEU A 126 6.43 26.07 14.20
N ILE A 127 5.64 25.72 15.23
CA ILE A 127 6.15 25.58 16.60
C ILE A 127 7.25 24.51 16.67
N LEU A 128 7.01 23.36 16.04
CA LEU A 128 7.95 22.24 16.06
C LEU A 128 9.22 22.59 15.24
N ALA A 129 9.02 23.24 14.09
CA ALA A 129 10.15 23.71 13.27
C ALA A 129 11.03 24.70 14.01
N GLU A 130 10.44 25.62 14.76
CA GLU A 130 11.17 26.58 15.59
C GLU A 130 11.95 25.87 16.70
N GLN A 131 11.33 24.90 17.37
CA GLN A 131 12.02 24.14 18.42
C GLN A 131 13.22 23.36 17.87
N ILE A 132 13.09 22.80 16.68
CA ILE A 132 14.18 22.10 16.01
C ILE A 132 15.30 23.10 15.67
N SER A 133 14.96 24.22 15.10
CA SER A 133 15.92 25.26 14.74
C SER A 133 16.65 25.78 15.95
N ASP A 134 15.94 26.08 17.03
CA ASP A 134 16.52 26.57 18.28
C ASP A 134 17.42 25.53 18.91
N CYS A 135 17.05 24.29 18.93
CA CYS A 135 17.85 23.20 19.47
C CYS A 135 19.18 23.05 18.71
N ASN A 136 19.13 23.13 17.39
CA ASN A 136 20.32 23.04 16.55
C ASN A 136 21.22 24.30 16.72
N ALA A 137 20.61 25.47 16.87
CA ALA A 137 21.32 26.71 17.04
C ALA A 137 22.06 26.80 18.38
N GLN A 138 21.45 26.31 19.47
CA GLN A 138 22.02 26.36 20.82
C GLN A 138 23.40 25.71 20.91
N MET A 139 23.60 24.59 20.20
CA MET A 139 24.91 23.94 20.29
C MET A 139 25.98 24.62 19.46
N ASN A 140 25.58 25.27 18.38
CA ASN A 140 26.53 26.06 17.62
C ASN A 140 27.13 27.18 18.50
N ILE A 141 26.30 27.84 19.29
CA ILE A 141 26.74 28.87 20.24
C ILE A 141 27.64 28.26 21.31
N SER A 142 27.27 27.11 21.88
CA SER A 142 28.08 26.44 22.90
C SER A 142 29.44 25.99 22.36
N GLN A 143 29.49 25.57 21.11
CA GLN A 143 30.76 25.19 20.46
C GLN A 143 31.63 26.40 20.15
N GLU A 144 31.02 27.53 19.82
CA GLU A 144 31.76 28.77 19.57
C GLU A 144 32.32 29.39 20.82
N VAL A 145 31.64 29.22 21.95
CA VAL A 145 32.06 29.77 23.24
C VAL A 145 33.08 28.87 23.93
N ALA A 146 33.11 27.60 23.58
CA ALA A 146 34.08 26.66 24.15
C ALA A 146 35.40 26.70 23.38
#